data_a95f5061ac5c14483e4f020ecbbf369c
#
_entry.id   a95f5061ac5c14483e4f020ecbbf369c
#
_cell.length_a   1.000
_cell.length_b   1.000
_cell.length_c   1.000
_cell.angle_alpha   90.00
_cell.angle_beta   90.00
_cell.angle_gamma   90.00
#
_symmetry.space_group_name_H-M   'P 1'
#
loop_
_entity.id
_entity.type
_entity.pdbx_description
1 polymer ?
#
loop_
_entity_poly.entity_id
_entity_poly.type
_entity_poly.pdbx_seq_one_letter_code
_entity_poly.pdbx_strand_id
1 'polypeptide(L)'
;MQYTKRFASLVLAMLLAVSLFLLPSCGETEAPEIVIKDLVWPVSVALPTAEQFVASVPKGCTVTLAEKYDFSSLGSYLIDLILTDEKGREFTYTASLTLVHDTTPPTIEGLRDLVAYIGSGVSYLSGVRAVDECDAGATVTVDTKDVNLKEVGVYDVIYRAVDAAGNITEVRRTISVYEEEITLEMLNARLDPILADIINENMSKKQKLRAIYDYVYENVAYVSTSDKSSWVRAAYNGLTNRAGDCFTYFALSKALMERLGIENMDVERLPELANAVDERHYWNFVNIGTAAEPQWYHFDACRIKDISRPWGFLMTDDQLIEYSNSRSNADGISGYFYAFDRAKYPASSTEIITFVYP
;
A
#
# COMPACT_ATOMS: atom_id res chain seq x y z
N MET A 1 11.41 26.25 -6.82
CA MET A 1 11.72 26.52 -5.40
C MET A 1 10.67 25.81 -4.58
N GLN A 2 10.91 24.52 -4.34
CA GLN A 2 9.97 23.61 -3.68
C GLN A 2 10.53 23.22 -2.34
N TYR A 3 9.77 23.50 -1.30
CA TYR A 3 10.05 22.98 0.03
C TYR A 3 9.12 21.79 0.28
N THR A 4 9.63 20.59 0.08
CA THR A 4 9.04 19.36 0.64
C THR A 4 9.47 19.25 2.10
N LYS A 5 8.60 19.61 3.02
CA LYS A 5 8.78 19.31 4.44
C LYS A 5 8.24 17.90 4.70
N ARG A 6 9.15 16.95 4.87
CA ARG A 6 8.88 15.71 5.57
C ARG A 6 8.69 16.05 7.06
N PHE A 7 7.48 15.92 7.56
CA PHE A 7 7.26 15.87 9.00
C PHE A 7 7.43 14.42 9.45
N ALA A 8 8.60 14.15 10.00
CA ALA A 8 8.81 12.98 10.82
C ALA A 8 7.98 13.15 12.10
N SER A 9 7.14 12.17 12.41
CA SER A 9 6.46 12.06 13.69
C SER A 9 7.52 12.08 14.81
N LEU A 10 7.60 13.17 15.54
CA LEU A 10 8.48 13.31 16.70
C LEU A 10 7.67 12.89 17.93
N VAL A 11 7.64 11.58 18.19
CA VAL A 11 7.37 11.12 19.57
C VAL A 11 8.62 11.48 20.38
N LEU A 12 8.60 12.65 20.99
CA LEU A 12 9.67 13.12 21.86
C LEU A 12 9.53 12.44 23.23
N ALA A 13 10.10 11.23 23.35
CA ALA A 13 10.34 10.64 24.67
C ALA A 13 11.52 11.38 25.31
N MET A 14 11.23 12.36 26.13
CA MET A 14 12.25 12.98 27.00
C MET A 14 12.51 12.06 28.19
N LEU A 15 13.63 11.37 28.16
CA LEU A 15 14.24 10.74 29.32
C LEU A 15 14.84 11.83 30.20
N LEU A 16 14.22 12.14 31.34
CA LEU A 16 14.82 12.98 32.36
C LEU A 16 15.36 12.11 33.52
N ALA A 17 16.56 12.42 33.87
CA ALA A 17 17.39 11.72 34.85
C ALA A 17 16.83 11.78 36.27
N VAL A 18 16.89 10.63 36.92
CA VAL A 18 16.60 10.45 38.34
C VAL A 18 17.70 11.14 39.18
N SER A 19 17.36 12.10 39.99
CA SER A 19 18.21 12.57 41.09
C SER A 19 17.90 11.73 42.35
N LEU A 20 18.86 10.87 42.66
CA LEU A 20 18.84 10.04 43.87
C LEU A 20 19.28 10.87 45.08
N PHE A 21 18.40 11.15 46.02
CA PHE A 21 18.78 11.57 47.35
C PHE A 21 18.69 10.37 48.33
N LEU A 22 19.85 9.82 48.68
CA LEU A 22 20.00 8.83 49.72
C LEU A 22 20.16 9.51 51.06
N LEU A 23 19.19 9.35 51.96
CA LEU A 23 19.38 9.46 53.40
C LEU A 23 19.09 8.09 54.03
N PRO A 24 19.98 7.50 54.81
CA PRO A 24 19.71 6.22 55.42
C PRO A 24 18.82 6.42 56.66
N SER A 25 17.60 5.89 56.61
CA SER A 25 16.74 5.69 57.79
C SER A 25 16.50 4.19 57.99
N CYS A 26 16.59 3.78 59.26
CA CYS A 26 16.55 2.43 59.75
C CYS A 26 15.14 1.82 59.51
N GLY A 27 15.01 0.78 58.67
CA GLY A 27 13.84 -0.07 58.61
C GLY A 27 12.81 0.21 57.52
N GLU A 28 13.06 1.15 56.61
CA GLU A 28 12.17 1.36 55.43
C GLU A 28 12.54 0.41 54.30
N THR A 29 11.59 -0.38 53.91
CA THR A 29 11.68 -1.17 52.67
C THR A 29 11.72 -0.23 51.48
N GLU A 30 12.77 -0.34 50.66
CA GLU A 30 12.93 0.47 49.42
C GLU A 30 11.67 0.38 48.53
N ALA A 31 11.24 1.53 48.03
CA ALA A 31 10.16 1.61 47.09
C ALA A 31 10.57 0.87 45.78
N PRO A 32 9.66 0.17 45.12
CA PRO A 32 9.95 -0.45 43.82
C PRO A 32 10.46 0.57 42.80
N GLU A 33 11.56 0.27 42.14
CA GLU A 33 12.07 1.15 41.07
C GLU A 33 11.16 1.06 39.86
N ILE A 34 10.57 2.18 39.48
CA ILE A 34 9.76 2.32 38.28
C ILE A 34 10.22 3.53 37.45
N VAL A 35 10.03 3.45 36.13
CA VAL A 35 10.31 4.55 35.22
C VAL A 35 9.02 5.31 34.95
N ILE A 36 8.94 6.55 35.39
CA ILE A 36 7.82 7.44 35.16
C ILE A 36 7.94 8.04 33.75
N LYS A 37 6.80 8.19 33.10
CA LYS A 37 6.64 8.86 31.80
C LYS A 37 5.83 10.13 31.99
N ASP A 38 6.36 11.25 31.54
CA ASP A 38 5.57 12.44 31.32
C ASP A 38 4.77 12.28 30.02
N LEU A 39 3.50 12.65 30.03
CA LEU A 39 2.60 12.51 28.89
C LEU A 39 2.21 13.89 28.33
N VAL A 40 2.21 13.99 27.01
CA VAL A 40 1.50 15.03 26.28
C VAL A 40 0.27 14.40 25.66
N TRP A 41 -0.91 14.92 25.96
CA TRP A 41 -2.17 14.26 25.69
C TRP A 41 -3.20 15.21 25.07
N PRO A 42 -3.82 14.82 23.94
CA PRO A 42 -4.88 15.64 23.34
C PRO A 42 -6.16 15.57 24.18
N VAL A 43 -6.80 16.73 24.38
CA VAL A 43 -8.05 16.80 25.18
C VAL A 43 -9.25 16.14 24.51
N SER A 44 -9.19 15.86 23.22
CA SER A 44 -10.22 15.16 22.42
C SER A 44 -10.25 13.64 22.67
N VAL A 45 -9.21 13.09 23.29
CA VAL A 45 -9.05 11.65 23.53
C VAL A 45 -9.48 11.27 24.93
N ALA A 46 -9.92 10.03 25.11
CA ALA A 46 -10.18 9.49 26.45
C ALA A 46 -8.95 9.68 27.35
N LEU A 47 -9.17 10.14 28.59
CA LEU A 47 -8.10 10.44 29.55
C LEU A 47 -7.17 9.25 29.74
N PRO A 48 -5.87 9.50 29.97
CA PRO A 48 -4.90 8.42 30.12
C PRO A 48 -5.16 7.64 31.43
N THR A 49 -4.93 6.33 31.38
CA THR A 49 -4.97 5.46 32.57
C THR A 49 -3.65 5.55 33.34
N ALA A 50 -3.65 5.11 34.60
CA ALA A 50 -2.46 5.16 35.45
C ALA A 50 -1.27 4.39 34.86
N GLU A 51 -1.54 3.27 34.15
CA GLU A 51 -0.51 2.42 33.53
C GLU A 51 0.24 3.12 32.41
N GLN A 52 -0.38 4.11 31.76
CA GLN A 52 0.26 4.84 30.65
C GLN A 52 1.37 5.78 31.15
N PHE A 53 1.32 6.17 32.42
CA PHE A 53 2.35 7.01 33.05
C PHE A 53 3.59 6.25 33.50
N VAL A 54 3.64 4.94 33.33
CA VAL A 54 4.81 4.11 33.68
C VAL A 54 5.31 3.33 32.47
N ALA A 55 6.62 3.06 32.43
CA ALA A 55 7.18 2.28 31.33
C ALA A 55 6.76 0.80 31.43
N SER A 56 6.68 0.28 32.63
CA SER A 56 6.16 -1.05 32.95
C SER A 56 5.76 -1.10 34.41
N VAL A 57 4.69 -1.85 34.71
CA VAL A 57 4.30 -2.13 36.09
C VAL A 57 5.09 -3.35 36.54
N PRO A 58 5.82 -3.30 37.70
CA PRO A 58 6.54 -4.45 38.24
C PRO A 58 5.60 -5.63 38.50
N LYS A 59 6.11 -6.86 38.36
CA LYS A 59 5.31 -8.07 38.55
C LYS A 59 4.72 -8.10 39.96
N GLY A 60 3.42 -8.36 40.01
CA GLY A 60 2.67 -8.42 41.29
C GLY A 60 2.31 -7.05 41.88
N CYS A 61 2.61 -5.96 41.19
CA CYS A 61 2.17 -4.63 41.55
C CYS A 61 0.98 -4.18 40.71
N THR A 62 0.22 -3.22 41.24
CA THR A 62 -0.82 -2.47 40.49
C THR A 62 -0.52 -0.99 40.59
N VAL A 63 -0.91 -0.22 39.58
CA VAL A 63 -0.80 1.23 39.58
C VAL A 63 -2.18 1.86 39.42
N THR A 64 -2.47 2.90 40.19
CA THR A 64 -3.72 3.65 40.15
C THR A 64 -3.45 5.15 40.24
N LEU A 65 -4.41 5.98 39.82
CA LEU A 65 -4.38 7.42 40.12
C LEU A 65 -4.71 7.63 41.61
N ALA A 66 -3.97 8.53 42.28
CA ALA A 66 -4.18 8.83 43.70
C ALA A 66 -5.54 9.47 43.96
N GLU A 67 -6.04 10.25 42.99
CA GLU A 67 -7.32 10.94 43.10
C GLU A 67 -7.98 11.03 41.70
N LYS A 68 -9.22 11.53 41.66
CA LYS A 68 -9.92 11.87 40.44
C LYS A 68 -9.57 13.30 40.04
N TYR A 69 -8.79 13.44 38.97
CA TYR A 69 -8.39 14.71 38.43
C TYR A 69 -9.49 15.32 37.54
N ASP A 70 -9.61 16.66 37.56
CA ASP A 70 -10.41 17.40 36.58
C ASP A 70 -9.49 17.93 35.48
N PHE A 71 -9.63 17.35 34.31
CA PHE A 71 -8.83 17.66 33.14
C PHE A 71 -9.61 18.52 32.11
N SER A 72 -10.48 19.41 32.58
CA SER A 72 -11.34 20.23 31.73
C SER A 72 -10.62 21.39 31.01
N SER A 73 -9.37 21.69 31.36
CA SER A 73 -8.60 22.80 30.82
C SER A 73 -7.27 22.35 30.25
N LEU A 74 -6.81 23.07 29.20
CA LEU A 74 -5.46 22.90 28.70
C LEU A 74 -4.42 23.30 29.75
N GLY A 75 -3.27 22.69 29.74
CA GLY A 75 -2.16 23.00 30.63
C GLY A 75 -1.47 21.78 31.17
N SER A 76 -0.53 22.01 32.07
CA SER A 76 0.24 20.92 32.71
C SER A 76 -0.30 20.64 34.12
N TYR A 77 -0.45 19.34 34.38
CA TYR A 77 -0.96 18.80 35.64
C TYR A 77 0.11 17.90 36.24
N LEU A 78 0.25 17.94 37.57
CA LEU A 78 0.98 16.91 38.32
C LEU A 78 0.00 15.81 38.70
N ILE A 79 0.36 14.57 38.37
CA ILE A 79 -0.47 13.38 38.55
C ILE A 79 0.23 12.47 39.57
N ASP A 80 -0.40 12.28 40.72
CA ASP A 80 0.10 11.33 41.70
C ASP A 80 -0.42 9.93 41.40
N LEU A 81 0.51 9.00 41.29
CA LEU A 81 0.30 7.56 41.03
C LEU A 81 0.54 6.79 42.30
N ILE A 82 -0.35 5.88 42.65
CA ILE A 82 -0.18 4.93 43.73
C ILE A 82 0.20 3.58 43.15
N LEU A 83 1.42 3.11 43.44
CA LEU A 83 1.86 1.75 43.16
C LEU A 83 1.61 0.90 44.42
N THR A 84 0.78 -0.14 44.29
CA THR A 84 0.51 -1.09 45.36
C THR A 84 1.23 -2.39 45.05
N ASP A 85 2.06 -2.88 45.97
CA ASP A 85 2.79 -4.15 45.85
C ASP A 85 1.96 -5.37 46.29
N GLU A 86 2.52 -6.57 46.12
CA GLU A 86 1.89 -7.84 46.49
C GLU A 86 1.54 -7.95 47.99
N LYS A 87 2.15 -7.13 48.83
CA LYS A 87 1.90 -7.08 50.28
C LYS A 87 0.90 -6.00 50.68
N GLY A 88 0.33 -5.28 49.67
CA GLY A 88 -0.61 -4.20 49.91
C GLY A 88 0.05 -2.91 50.38
N ARG A 89 1.37 -2.73 50.21
CA ARG A 89 2.07 -1.48 50.53
C ARG A 89 1.96 -0.52 49.38
N GLU A 90 1.70 0.74 49.69
CA GLU A 90 1.51 1.80 48.72
C GLU A 90 2.72 2.71 48.63
N PHE A 91 3.09 3.06 47.44
CA PHE A 91 4.18 3.98 47.11
C PHE A 91 3.66 5.04 46.15
N THR A 92 3.92 6.31 46.46
CA THR A 92 3.47 7.42 45.63
C THR A 92 4.58 7.89 44.70
N TYR A 93 4.23 8.07 43.43
CA TYR A 93 5.10 8.64 42.38
C TYR A 93 4.35 9.78 41.69
N THR A 94 5.06 10.79 41.26
CA THR A 94 4.46 11.93 40.55
C THR A 94 4.90 11.93 39.10
N ALA A 95 3.95 12.02 38.17
CA ALA A 95 4.14 12.21 36.74
C ALA A 95 3.63 13.57 36.29
N SER A 96 4.00 14.02 35.11
CA SER A 96 3.45 15.23 34.49
C SER A 96 2.52 14.82 33.32
N LEU A 97 1.35 15.46 33.26
CA LEU A 97 0.42 15.38 32.13
C LEU A 97 0.26 16.78 31.53
N THR A 98 0.63 16.97 30.29
CA THR A 98 0.38 18.20 29.55
C THR A 98 -0.77 18.00 28.57
N LEU A 99 -1.89 18.66 28.80
CA LEU A 99 -3.06 18.64 27.91
C LEU A 99 -2.88 19.67 26.79
N VAL A 100 -3.03 19.20 25.56
CA VAL A 100 -2.89 20.02 24.35
C VAL A 100 -4.13 19.88 23.46
N HIS A 101 -4.30 20.82 22.53
CA HIS A 101 -5.25 20.61 21.43
C HIS A 101 -4.72 19.53 20.48
N ASP A 102 -5.60 18.64 20.09
CA ASP A 102 -5.32 17.78 18.96
C ASP A 102 -5.39 18.60 17.67
N THR A 103 -4.31 18.59 16.90
CA THR A 103 -4.19 19.27 15.61
C THR A 103 -3.83 18.29 14.48
N THR A 104 -3.85 17.00 14.76
CA THR A 104 -3.50 15.96 13.80
C THR A 104 -4.75 15.48 13.07
N PRO A 105 -4.87 15.68 11.75
CA PRO A 105 -6.01 15.18 11.01
C PRO A 105 -5.98 13.65 10.91
N PRO A 106 -7.15 12.99 10.95
CA PRO A 106 -7.26 11.55 10.75
C PRO A 106 -6.80 11.13 9.34
N THR A 107 -6.31 9.92 9.19
CA THR A 107 -6.01 9.29 7.89
C THR A 107 -7.20 8.46 7.44
N ILE A 108 -7.36 8.28 6.11
CA ILE A 108 -8.41 7.43 5.55
C ILE A 108 -7.75 6.22 4.89
N GLU A 109 -7.98 5.05 5.45
CA GLU A 109 -7.47 3.77 4.93
C GLU A 109 -8.52 3.05 4.07
N GLY A 110 -8.07 2.14 3.19
CA GLY A 110 -8.92 1.29 2.36
C GLY A 110 -9.53 2.00 1.15
N LEU A 111 -9.07 3.22 0.84
CA LEU A 111 -9.54 3.95 -0.34
C LEU A 111 -9.06 3.30 -1.62
N ARG A 112 -9.97 3.20 -2.59
CA ARG A 112 -9.70 2.75 -3.96
C ARG A 112 -10.61 3.47 -4.94
N ASP A 113 -10.25 3.46 -6.21
CA ASP A 113 -11.17 3.82 -7.26
C ASP A 113 -12.23 2.73 -7.42
N LEU A 114 -13.45 3.13 -7.73
CA LEU A 114 -14.62 2.26 -7.78
C LEU A 114 -15.07 2.00 -9.23
N VAL A 115 -15.75 0.89 -9.40
CA VAL A 115 -16.40 0.51 -10.66
C VAL A 115 -17.87 0.25 -10.38
N ALA A 116 -18.71 0.71 -11.28
CA ALA A 116 -20.13 0.43 -11.29
C ALA A 116 -20.60 0.12 -12.72
N TYR A 117 -21.74 -0.53 -12.81
CA TYR A 117 -22.46 -0.75 -14.07
C TYR A 117 -23.81 -0.06 -13.98
N ILE A 118 -24.33 0.41 -15.12
CA ILE A 118 -25.66 1.06 -15.14
C ILE A 118 -26.68 0.15 -14.48
N GLY A 119 -27.37 0.69 -13.46
CA GLY A 119 -28.38 -0.05 -12.69
C GLY A 119 -27.85 -0.91 -11.54
N SER A 120 -26.52 -0.95 -11.32
CA SER A 120 -25.93 -1.65 -10.16
C SER A 120 -25.90 -0.76 -8.91
N GLY A 121 -25.92 -1.39 -7.73
CA GLY A 121 -25.66 -0.70 -6.45
C GLY A 121 -24.16 -0.54 -6.19
N VAL A 122 -23.80 0.52 -5.46
CA VAL A 122 -22.42 0.81 -5.07
C VAL A 122 -22.30 0.95 -3.56
N SER A 123 -21.35 0.28 -2.96
CA SER A 123 -20.97 0.46 -1.56
C SER A 123 -19.67 1.29 -1.47
N TYR A 124 -19.83 2.59 -1.26
CA TYR A 124 -18.72 3.54 -1.23
C TYR A 124 -17.80 3.37 -0.01
N LEU A 125 -18.37 2.94 1.13
CA LEU A 125 -17.63 2.84 2.41
C LEU A 125 -17.13 1.42 2.73
N SER A 126 -17.33 0.45 1.85
CA SER A 126 -16.87 -0.91 2.09
C SER A 126 -15.36 -1.01 2.20
N GLY A 127 -14.86 -1.38 3.39
CA GLY A 127 -13.44 -1.47 3.72
C GLY A 127 -12.74 -0.14 3.96
N VAL A 128 -13.48 0.98 3.94
CA VAL A 128 -12.96 2.32 4.24
C VAL A 128 -13.12 2.64 5.72
N ARG A 129 -12.08 3.14 6.36
CA ARG A 129 -12.09 3.57 7.75
C ARG A 129 -11.23 4.80 7.98
N ALA A 130 -11.59 5.60 8.98
CA ALA A 130 -10.68 6.61 9.51
C ALA A 130 -9.76 5.97 10.55
N VAL A 131 -8.53 6.44 10.60
CA VAL A 131 -7.54 6.09 11.62
C VAL A 131 -6.88 7.38 12.10
N ASP A 132 -6.88 7.56 13.40
CA ASP A 132 -6.26 8.69 14.05
C ASP A 132 -5.45 8.22 15.27
N GLU A 133 -4.29 8.82 15.51
CA GLU A 133 -3.43 8.44 16.63
C GLU A 133 -4.02 8.87 17.98
N CYS A 134 -4.85 9.91 17.97
CA CYS A 134 -5.42 10.54 19.15
C CYS A 134 -6.90 10.22 19.36
N ASP A 135 -7.63 9.80 18.31
CA ASP A 135 -9.07 9.57 18.35
C ASP A 135 -9.48 8.27 17.66
N ALA A 136 -9.78 7.24 18.46
CA ALA A 136 -10.32 5.97 17.96
C ALA A 136 -11.76 6.12 17.40
N GLY A 137 -12.41 7.26 17.59
CA GLY A 137 -13.78 7.55 17.15
C GLY A 137 -13.88 8.33 15.85
N ALA A 138 -12.77 8.62 15.16
CA ALA A 138 -12.78 9.34 13.90
C ALA A 138 -13.69 8.65 12.86
N THR A 139 -14.50 9.43 12.15
CA THR A 139 -15.52 8.91 11.24
C THR A 139 -15.27 9.33 9.79
N VAL A 140 -15.68 8.48 8.83
CA VAL A 140 -15.61 8.78 7.40
C VAL A 140 -17.01 9.01 6.85
N THR A 141 -17.16 10.09 6.09
CA THR A 141 -18.32 10.37 5.25
C THR A 141 -17.91 10.39 3.78
N VAL A 142 -18.88 10.23 2.87
CA VAL A 142 -18.66 10.26 1.43
C VAL A 142 -19.63 11.22 0.76
N ASP A 143 -19.12 12.10 -0.09
CA ASP A 143 -19.90 12.97 -0.98
C ASP A 143 -19.91 12.35 -2.39
N THR A 144 -21.08 12.03 -2.88
CA THR A 144 -21.34 11.41 -4.19
C THR A 144 -22.32 12.22 -5.05
N LYS A 145 -22.51 13.50 -4.73
CA LYS A 145 -23.50 14.36 -5.39
C LYS A 145 -23.30 14.48 -6.90
N ASP A 146 -22.04 14.40 -7.35
CA ASP A 146 -21.70 14.52 -8.76
C ASP A 146 -21.65 13.17 -9.48
N VAL A 147 -21.96 12.05 -8.79
CA VAL A 147 -21.99 10.70 -9.37
C VAL A 147 -23.31 10.42 -10.06
N ASN A 148 -23.27 10.10 -11.35
CA ASN A 148 -24.43 9.64 -12.11
C ASN A 148 -24.29 8.16 -12.49
N LEU A 149 -24.89 7.25 -11.72
CA LEU A 149 -24.87 5.82 -11.99
C LEU A 149 -25.78 5.37 -13.15
N LYS A 150 -26.44 6.30 -13.84
CA LYS A 150 -27.33 6.00 -14.98
C LYS A 150 -26.66 6.32 -16.32
N GLU A 151 -25.46 6.87 -16.31
CA GLU A 151 -24.74 7.30 -17.49
C GLU A 151 -23.30 6.83 -17.41
N VAL A 152 -22.78 6.30 -18.52
CA VAL A 152 -21.37 5.91 -18.67
C VAL A 152 -20.48 7.13 -18.46
N GLY A 153 -19.48 6.99 -17.60
CA GLY A 153 -18.57 8.11 -17.30
C GLY A 153 -17.65 7.81 -16.14
N VAL A 154 -16.81 8.78 -15.85
CA VAL A 154 -15.93 8.78 -14.67
C VAL A 154 -16.33 9.97 -13.81
N TYR A 155 -16.65 9.69 -12.56
CA TYR A 155 -17.17 10.68 -11.62
C TYR A 155 -16.28 10.75 -10.39
N ASP A 156 -16.19 11.95 -9.81
CA ASP A 156 -15.47 12.15 -8.56
C ASP A 156 -16.27 11.67 -7.35
N VAL A 157 -15.59 11.05 -6.40
CA VAL A 157 -16.09 10.65 -5.09
C VAL A 157 -15.18 11.27 -4.05
N ILE A 158 -15.77 12.06 -3.12
CA ILE A 158 -14.99 12.76 -2.11
C ILE A 158 -15.22 12.10 -0.75
N TYR A 159 -14.15 11.59 -0.15
CA TYR A 159 -14.15 11.03 1.19
C TYR A 159 -13.65 12.05 2.17
N ARG A 160 -14.34 12.21 3.28
CA ARG A 160 -14.01 13.16 4.33
C ARG A 160 -13.99 12.46 5.68
N ALA A 161 -12.85 12.46 6.35
CA ALA A 161 -12.71 12.02 7.73
C ALA A 161 -12.66 13.21 8.67
N VAL A 162 -13.28 13.05 9.84
CA VAL A 162 -13.29 14.08 10.90
C VAL A 162 -13.06 13.37 12.23
N ASP A 163 -12.17 13.91 13.05
CA ASP A 163 -11.94 13.48 14.42
C ASP A 163 -12.80 14.26 15.41
N ALA A 164 -12.69 13.94 16.72
CA ALA A 164 -13.42 14.63 17.78
C ALA A 164 -12.93 16.07 18.04
N ALA A 165 -11.69 16.39 17.65
CA ALA A 165 -11.14 17.75 17.74
C ALA A 165 -11.59 18.67 16.58
N GLY A 166 -12.18 18.07 15.52
CA GLY A 166 -12.63 18.78 14.34
C GLY A 166 -11.57 18.89 13.24
N ASN A 167 -10.43 18.19 13.34
CA ASN A 167 -9.47 18.12 12.25
C ASN A 167 -10.03 17.26 11.12
N ILE A 168 -9.69 17.63 9.89
CA ILE A 168 -10.34 17.11 8.69
C ILE A 168 -9.29 16.62 7.71
N THR A 169 -9.53 15.44 7.16
CA THR A 169 -8.87 14.92 5.95
C THR A 169 -9.89 14.73 4.85
N GLU A 170 -9.58 15.23 3.66
CA GLU A 170 -10.40 15.05 2.47
C GLU A 170 -9.58 14.42 1.36
N VAL A 171 -10.10 13.32 0.77
CA VAL A 171 -9.44 12.59 -0.31
C VAL A 171 -10.41 12.36 -1.44
N ARG A 172 -10.00 12.71 -2.66
CA ARG A 172 -10.73 12.44 -3.90
C ARG A 172 -10.35 11.07 -4.46
N ARG A 173 -11.36 10.33 -4.91
CA ARG A 173 -11.26 9.10 -5.70
C ARG A 173 -12.23 9.19 -6.86
N THR A 174 -12.15 8.23 -7.77
CA THR A 174 -13.06 8.15 -8.90
C THR A 174 -13.94 6.92 -8.84
N ILE A 175 -15.10 7.03 -9.50
CA ILE A 175 -15.94 5.89 -9.85
C ILE A 175 -16.15 5.87 -11.36
N SER A 176 -15.82 4.74 -11.99
CA SER A 176 -16.07 4.51 -13.42
C SER A 176 -17.36 3.75 -13.60
N VAL A 177 -18.30 4.32 -14.34
CA VAL A 177 -19.60 3.71 -14.66
C VAL A 177 -19.56 3.19 -16.09
N TYR A 178 -19.94 1.92 -16.28
CA TYR A 178 -19.95 1.22 -17.57
C TYR A 178 -21.34 0.73 -17.92
N GLU A 179 -21.60 0.46 -19.21
CA GLU A 179 -22.85 -0.14 -19.68
C GLU A 179 -23.00 -1.57 -19.18
N GLU A 180 -21.95 -2.38 -19.34
CA GLU A 180 -21.96 -3.79 -18.96
C GLU A 180 -20.64 -4.24 -18.31
N GLU A 181 -20.70 -5.31 -17.54
CA GLU A 181 -19.54 -5.98 -17.02
C GLU A 181 -18.87 -6.82 -18.11
N ILE A 182 -17.57 -6.62 -18.32
CA ILE A 182 -16.79 -7.51 -19.18
C ILE A 182 -16.37 -8.73 -18.37
N THR A 183 -16.97 -9.88 -18.71
CA THR A 183 -16.66 -11.14 -18.04
C THR A 183 -15.43 -11.83 -18.64
N LEU A 184 -14.83 -12.76 -17.87
CA LEU A 184 -13.75 -13.60 -18.36
C LEU A 184 -14.20 -14.47 -19.54
N GLU A 185 -15.46 -14.90 -19.58
CA GLU A 185 -16.03 -15.67 -20.69
C GLU A 185 -16.04 -14.85 -21.99
N MET A 186 -16.49 -13.58 -21.92
CA MET A 186 -16.47 -12.66 -23.06
C MET A 186 -15.04 -12.42 -23.56
N LEU A 187 -14.08 -12.28 -22.65
CA LEU A 187 -12.67 -12.15 -23.02
C LEU A 187 -12.16 -13.42 -23.69
N ASN A 188 -12.40 -14.59 -23.09
CA ASN A 188 -11.94 -15.88 -23.62
C ASN A 188 -12.50 -16.16 -25.02
N ALA A 189 -13.74 -15.83 -25.30
CA ALA A 189 -14.35 -15.97 -26.63
C ALA A 189 -13.58 -15.16 -27.70
N ARG A 190 -12.90 -14.09 -27.31
CA ARG A 190 -12.04 -13.29 -28.21
C ARG A 190 -10.60 -13.80 -28.29
N LEU A 191 -10.09 -14.41 -27.22
CA LEU A 191 -8.74 -14.99 -27.17
C LEU A 191 -8.63 -16.28 -27.97
N ASP A 192 -9.67 -17.12 -27.94
CA ASP A 192 -9.64 -18.44 -28.58
C ASP A 192 -9.27 -18.41 -30.10
N PRO A 193 -9.87 -17.57 -30.95
CA PRO A 193 -9.47 -17.47 -32.34
C PRO A 193 -8.04 -16.95 -32.52
N ILE A 194 -7.59 -16.05 -31.65
CA ILE A 194 -6.20 -15.55 -31.70
C ILE A 194 -5.23 -16.68 -31.37
N LEU A 195 -5.48 -17.40 -30.29
CA LEU A 195 -4.63 -18.53 -29.90
C LEU A 195 -4.63 -19.63 -30.97
N ALA A 196 -5.76 -19.89 -31.61
CA ALA A 196 -5.83 -20.86 -32.72
C ALA A 196 -4.99 -20.44 -33.94
N ASP A 197 -4.80 -19.15 -34.15
CA ASP A 197 -3.98 -18.61 -35.24
C ASP A 197 -2.48 -18.63 -34.91
N ILE A 198 -2.09 -18.23 -33.68
CA ILE A 198 -0.68 -18.07 -33.32
C ILE A 198 -0.03 -19.27 -32.64
N ILE A 199 -0.80 -20.25 -32.16
CA ILE A 199 -0.30 -21.42 -31.41
C ILE A 199 -0.66 -22.72 -32.13
N ASN A 200 0.28 -23.65 -32.14
CA ASN A 200 0.02 -25.04 -32.53
C ASN A 200 0.49 -26.01 -31.45
N GLU A 201 0.02 -27.27 -31.54
CA GLU A 201 0.27 -28.30 -30.54
C GLU A 201 1.74 -28.73 -30.42
N ASN A 202 2.56 -28.52 -31.47
CA ASN A 202 3.97 -28.87 -31.47
C ASN A 202 4.88 -27.82 -30.84
N MET A 203 4.33 -26.67 -30.47
CA MET A 203 5.10 -25.61 -29.86
C MET A 203 5.47 -25.93 -28.41
N SER A 204 6.75 -25.76 -28.09
CA SER A 204 7.22 -25.74 -26.70
C SER A 204 6.64 -24.55 -25.95
N LYS A 205 6.67 -24.57 -24.60
CA LYS A 205 6.19 -23.44 -23.76
C LYS A 205 6.89 -22.12 -24.13
N LYS A 206 8.21 -22.15 -24.37
CA LYS A 206 8.98 -20.99 -24.83
C LYS A 206 8.49 -20.43 -26.17
N GLN A 207 8.17 -21.29 -27.12
CA GLN A 207 7.64 -20.87 -28.43
C GLN A 207 6.22 -20.28 -28.29
N LYS A 208 5.37 -20.86 -27.46
CA LYS A 208 4.04 -20.31 -27.18
C LYS A 208 4.13 -18.93 -26.54
N LEU A 209 5.01 -18.76 -25.55
CA LEU A 209 5.26 -17.47 -24.92
C LEU A 209 5.80 -16.45 -25.93
N ARG A 210 6.64 -16.89 -26.87
CA ARG A 210 7.14 -16.02 -27.92
C ARG A 210 6.03 -15.54 -28.86
N ALA A 211 5.16 -16.44 -29.29
CA ALA A 211 4.03 -16.09 -30.12
C ALA A 211 3.09 -15.10 -29.41
N ILE A 212 2.85 -15.29 -28.11
CA ILE A 212 2.09 -14.35 -27.29
C ILE A 212 2.79 -12.98 -27.25
N TYR A 213 4.10 -12.96 -27.00
CA TYR A 213 4.87 -11.72 -26.91
C TYR A 213 4.78 -10.92 -28.20
N ASP A 214 5.05 -11.57 -29.35
CA ASP A 214 5.01 -10.95 -30.66
C ASP A 214 3.61 -10.44 -30.98
N TYR A 215 2.57 -11.26 -30.71
CA TYR A 215 1.19 -10.85 -30.93
C TYR A 215 0.83 -9.57 -30.15
N VAL A 216 1.12 -9.55 -28.85
CA VAL A 216 0.81 -8.39 -28.00
C VAL A 216 1.61 -7.18 -28.44
N TYR A 217 2.91 -7.35 -28.67
CA TYR A 217 3.79 -6.27 -29.09
C TYR A 217 3.36 -5.65 -30.42
N GLU A 218 2.95 -6.46 -31.40
CA GLU A 218 2.60 -6.01 -32.75
C GLU A 218 1.20 -5.43 -32.85
N ASN A 219 0.25 -5.96 -32.06
CA ASN A 219 -1.17 -5.65 -32.20
C ASN A 219 -1.69 -4.58 -31.23
N VAL A 220 -0.89 -4.13 -30.26
CA VAL A 220 -1.25 -3.06 -29.32
C VAL A 220 -0.36 -1.85 -29.55
N ALA A 221 -0.95 -0.72 -29.88
CA ALA A 221 -0.25 0.56 -29.93
C ALA A 221 -0.14 1.15 -28.52
N TYR A 222 1.03 1.71 -28.17
CA TYR A 222 1.19 2.36 -26.87
C TYR A 222 0.49 3.73 -26.85
N VAL A 223 -0.36 3.92 -25.85
CA VAL A 223 -0.94 5.21 -25.45
C VAL A 223 -0.73 5.39 -23.96
N SER A 224 -0.76 6.62 -23.44
CA SER A 224 -0.41 6.90 -22.05
C SER A 224 -1.52 6.63 -21.04
N THR A 225 -2.61 5.99 -21.45
CA THR A 225 -3.77 5.77 -20.59
C THR A 225 -4.46 4.44 -20.89
N SER A 226 -4.96 3.80 -19.85
CA SER A 226 -5.87 2.65 -19.90
C SER A 226 -6.76 2.62 -18.67
N ASP A 227 -7.82 1.84 -18.75
CA ASP A 227 -8.67 1.51 -17.61
C ASP A 227 -7.96 0.43 -16.76
N LYS A 228 -7.56 0.78 -15.53
CA LYS A 228 -6.88 -0.10 -14.59
C LYS A 228 -7.82 -0.73 -13.56
N SER A 229 -9.13 -0.59 -13.72
CA SER A 229 -10.14 -1.11 -12.78
C SER A 229 -10.20 -2.63 -12.76
N SER A 230 -9.91 -3.29 -13.89
CA SER A 230 -9.89 -4.74 -14.04
C SER A 230 -8.95 -5.16 -15.16
N TRP A 231 -8.11 -6.16 -14.90
CA TRP A 231 -7.25 -6.73 -15.94
C TRP A 231 -8.05 -7.40 -17.06
N VAL A 232 -9.20 -8.02 -16.74
CA VAL A 232 -10.10 -8.62 -17.75
C VAL A 232 -10.61 -7.56 -18.71
N ARG A 233 -11.06 -6.43 -18.17
CA ARG A 233 -11.53 -5.29 -18.98
C ARG A 233 -10.38 -4.66 -19.77
N ALA A 234 -9.22 -4.47 -19.17
CA ALA A 234 -8.05 -3.91 -19.85
C ALA A 234 -7.61 -4.78 -21.04
N ALA A 235 -7.56 -6.11 -20.85
CA ALA A 235 -7.27 -7.07 -21.93
C ALA A 235 -8.33 -7.01 -23.04
N TYR A 236 -9.62 -7.02 -22.68
CA TYR A 236 -10.73 -6.93 -23.63
C TYR A 236 -10.68 -5.62 -24.45
N ASN A 237 -10.46 -4.50 -23.76
CA ASN A 237 -10.34 -3.19 -24.41
C ASN A 237 -9.07 -3.11 -25.29
N GLY A 238 -7.97 -3.70 -24.85
CA GLY A 238 -6.75 -3.83 -25.64
C GLY A 238 -6.96 -4.54 -26.97
N LEU A 239 -7.73 -5.63 -26.97
CA LEU A 239 -8.14 -6.34 -28.19
C LEU A 239 -9.09 -5.51 -29.07
N THR A 240 -9.99 -4.75 -28.45
CA THR A 240 -11.00 -3.95 -29.16
C THR A 240 -10.37 -2.72 -29.82
N ASN A 241 -9.61 -1.96 -29.03
CA ASN A 241 -9.08 -0.66 -29.42
C ASN A 241 -7.69 -0.76 -30.06
N ARG A 242 -7.03 -1.92 -29.94
CA ARG A 242 -5.64 -2.16 -30.34
C ARG A 242 -4.69 -1.09 -29.79
N ALA A 243 -4.96 -0.59 -28.61
CA ALA A 243 -4.18 0.44 -27.93
C ALA A 243 -4.34 0.36 -26.42
N GLY A 244 -3.30 0.77 -25.70
CA GLY A 244 -3.30 0.85 -24.24
C GLY A 244 -1.92 1.19 -23.68
N ASP A 245 -1.83 1.36 -22.37
CA ASP A 245 -0.57 1.57 -21.67
C ASP A 245 0.03 0.23 -21.16
N CYS A 246 1.05 0.29 -20.32
CA CYS A 246 1.71 -0.88 -19.76
C CYS A 246 0.73 -1.86 -19.10
N PHE A 247 -0.35 -1.38 -18.47
CA PHE A 247 -1.35 -2.24 -17.85
C PHE A 247 -2.14 -3.06 -18.89
N THR A 248 -2.42 -2.51 -20.06
CA THR A 248 -3.06 -3.26 -21.16
C THR A 248 -2.15 -4.36 -21.72
N TYR A 249 -0.85 -4.06 -21.92
CA TYR A 249 0.13 -5.07 -22.35
C TYR A 249 0.26 -6.20 -21.36
N PHE A 250 0.40 -5.86 -20.08
CA PHE A 250 0.41 -6.83 -18.97
C PHE A 250 -0.86 -7.69 -18.98
N ALA A 251 -2.04 -7.06 -18.99
CA ALA A 251 -3.32 -7.74 -18.89
C ALA A 251 -3.61 -8.67 -20.07
N LEU A 252 -3.29 -8.24 -21.29
CA LEU A 252 -3.48 -9.08 -22.49
C LEU A 252 -2.50 -10.25 -22.51
N SER A 253 -1.24 -10.03 -22.14
CA SER A 253 -0.25 -11.10 -21.99
C SER A 253 -0.70 -12.14 -20.95
N LYS A 254 -1.15 -11.69 -19.79
CA LYS A 254 -1.72 -12.53 -18.74
C LYS A 254 -2.89 -13.36 -19.26
N ALA A 255 -3.85 -12.72 -19.92
CA ALA A 255 -5.04 -13.37 -20.44
C ALA A 255 -4.70 -14.51 -21.42
N LEU A 256 -3.78 -14.29 -22.36
CA LEU A 256 -3.33 -15.29 -23.31
C LEU A 256 -2.57 -16.44 -22.63
N MET A 257 -1.73 -16.14 -21.65
CA MET A 257 -1.00 -17.14 -20.86
C MET A 257 -1.95 -18.00 -20.02
N GLU A 258 -2.87 -17.38 -19.28
CA GLU A 258 -3.85 -18.10 -18.45
C GLU A 258 -4.75 -19.01 -19.31
N ARG A 259 -5.17 -18.54 -20.49
CA ARG A 259 -5.98 -19.34 -21.41
C ARG A 259 -5.26 -20.58 -21.91
N LEU A 260 -3.93 -20.58 -21.98
CA LEU A 260 -3.08 -21.74 -22.30
C LEU A 260 -2.65 -22.54 -21.07
N GLY A 261 -3.06 -22.18 -19.86
CA GLY A 261 -2.63 -22.84 -18.62
C GLY A 261 -1.15 -22.59 -18.29
N ILE A 262 -0.56 -21.49 -18.78
CA ILE A 262 0.81 -21.09 -18.45
C ILE A 262 0.79 -20.32 -17.15
N GLU A 263 1.49 -20.88 -16.16
CA GLU A 263 1.60 -20.28 -14.83
C GLU A 263 2.32 -18.93 -14.90
N ASN A 264 1.70 -17.90 -14.36
CA ASN A 264 2.26 -16.56 -14.30
C ASN A 264 1.80 -15.81 -13.04
N MET A 265 2.55 -14.79 -12.67
CA MET A 265 2.29 -13.89 -11.55
C MET A 265 2.32 -12.44 -12.03
N ASP A 266 1.50 -11.62 -11.39
CA ASP A 266 1.44 -10.19 -11.66
C ASP A 266 2.60 -9.50 -10.93
N VAL A 267 3.35 -8.66 -11.63
CA VAL A 267 4.40 -7.82 -11.03
C VAL A 267 4.08 -6.37 -11.27
N GLU A 268 4.24 -5.57 -10.22
CA GLU A 268 4.03 -4.14 -10.22
C GLU A 268 5.30 -3.41 -9.78
N ARG A 269 5.67 -2.36 -10.52
CA ARG A 269 6.73 -1.45 -10.10
C ARG A 269 6.27 -0.67 -8.87
N LEU A 270 7.16 -0.59 -7.89
CA LEU A 270 7.00 0.20 -6.69
C LEU A 270 8.00 1.37 -6.72
N PRO A 271 7.62 2.55 -7.22
CA PRO A 271 8.51 3.70 -7.34
C PRO A 271 9.19 4.10 -6.04
N GLU A 272 8.53 3.89 -4.91
CA GLU A 272 9.06 4.13 -3.56
C GLU A 272 10.30 3.29 -3.23
N LEU A 273 10.46 2.10 -3.80
CA LEU A 273 11.64 1.25 -3.59
C LEU A 273 12.89 1.81 -4.26
N ALA A 274 12.71 2.61 -5.30
CA ALA A 274 13.79 3.29 -6.00
C ALA A 274 13.89 4.78 -5.65
N ASN A 275 13.15 5.25 -4.63
CA ASN A 275 13.00 6.67 -4.29
C ASN A 275 12.58 7.54 -5.50
N ALA A 276 11.81 6.98 -6.41
CA ALA A 276 11.31 7.64 -7.61
C ALA A 276 9.85 8.03 -7.45
N VAL A 277 9.44 9.11 -8.12
CA VAL A 277 8.06 9.63 -8.11
C VAL A 277 7.32 9.23 -9.40
N ASP A 278 7.81 8.21 -10.07
CA ASP A 278 7.25 7.77 -11.34
C ASP A 278 5.96 6.96 -11.20
N GLU A 279 5.25 6.90 -12.31
CA GLU A 279 4.06 6.09 -12.46
C GLU A 279 4.35 4.60 -12.29
N ARG A 280 3.36 3.85 -11.85
CA ARG A 280 3.41 2.41 -11.74
C ARG A 280 3.59 1.77 -13.12
N HIS A 281 4.32 0.66 -13.17
CA HIS A 281 4.48 -0.18 -14.35
C HIS A 281 4.09 -1.61 -14.01
N TYR A 282 3.51 -2.34 -14.97
CA TYR A 282 2.99 -3.69 -14.76
C TYR A 282 3.55 -4.63 -15.80
N TRP A 283 3.93 -5.84 -15.36
CA TRP A 283 4.39 -6.92 -16.24
C TRP A 283 4.09 -8.28 -15.63
N ASN A 284 4.40 -9.36 -16.33
CA ASN A 284 4.18 -10.72 -15.87
C ASN A 284 5.49 -11.38 -15.44
N PHE A 285 5.40 -12.30 -14.48
CA PHE A 285 6.46 -13.23 -14.11
C PHE A 285 5.98 -14.62 -14.42
N VAL A 286 6.66 -15.34 -15.33
CA VAL A 286 6.14 -16.57 -15.95
C VAL A 286 7.01 -17.78 -15.63
N ASN A 287 6.38 -18.92 -15.35
CA ASN A 287 7.05 -20.18 -15.15
C ASN A 287 7.15 -20.99 -16.47
N ILE A 288 8.35 -21.10 -17.02
CA ILE A 288 8.61 -21.92 -18.22
C ILE A 288 8.97 -23.36 -17.89
N GLY A 289 9.32 -23.67 -16.64
CA GLY A 289 9.59 -24.99 -16.12
C GLY A 289 8.33 -25.81 -15.83
N THR A 290 8.49 -26.80 -15.00
CA THR A 290 7.39 -27.62 -14.45
C THR A 290 7.06 -27.19 -13.01
N ALA A 291 6.00 -27.74 -12.43
CA ALA A 291 5.69 -27.52 -11.03
C ALA A 291 6.78 -28.09 -10.07
N ALA A 292 7.47 -29.17 -10.49
CA ALA A 292 8.55 -29.78 -9.69
C ALA A 292 9.89 -29.05 -9.86
N GLU A 293 10.13 -28.48 -11.03
CA GLU A 293 11.33 -27.74 -11.37
C GLU A 293 10.93 -26.40 -12.02
N PRO A 294 10.48 -25.42 -11.24
CA PRO A 294 10.03 -24.14 -11.77
C PRO A 294 11.22 -23.32 -12.28
N GLN A 295 11.01 -22.66 -13.41
CA GLN A 295 11.97 -21.71 -14.00
C GLN A 295 11.24 -20.42 -14.29
N TRP A 296 11.45 -19.42 -13.46
CA TRP A 296 10.75 -18.15 -13.51
C TRP A 296 11.52 -17.07 -14.28
N TYR A 297 10.81 -16.34 -15.11
CA TYR A 297 11.35 -15.23 -15.92
C TYR A 297 10.36 -14.07 -15.96
N HIS A 298 10.88 -12.88 -16.10
CA HIS A 298 10.05 -11.69 -16.37
C HIS A 298 9.63 -11.64 -17.84
N PHE A 299 8.41 -11.18 -18.04
CA PHE A 299 7.78 -11.10 -19.35
C PHE A 299 7.05 -9.76 -19.47
N ASP A 300 7.59 -8.85 -20.26
CA ASP A 300 7.05 -7.53 -20.51
C ASP A 300 6.99 -7.26 -22.01
N ALA A 301 5.81 -7.40 -22.59
CA ALA A 301 5.57 -7.11 -24.01
C ALA A 301 5.31 -5.62 -24.29
N CYS A 302 5.38 -4.75 -23.27
CA CYS A 302 5.14 -3.33 -23.41
C CYS A 302 6.20 -2.68 -24.32
N ARG A 303 5.77 -1.81 -25.22
CA ARG A 303 6.69 -1.04 -26.07
C ARG A 303 7.44 -0.02 -25.23
N ILE A 304 8.74 -0.21 -25.11
CA ILE A 304 9.61 0.72 -24.41
C ILE A 304 10.06 1.81 -25.39
N LYS A 305 9.86 3.06 -25.00
CA LYS A 305 10.32 4.22 -25.79
C LYS A 305 11.84 4.12 -25.98
N ASP A 306 12.31 4.46 -27.18
CA ASP A 306 13.73 4.48 -27.57
C ASP A 306 14.41 3.11 -27.72
N ILE A 307 13.66 2.01 -27.69
CA ILE A 307 14.16 0.68 -28.05
C ILE A 307 13.54 0.27 -29.39
N SER A 308 14.37 0.12 -30.41
CA SER A 308 13.93 -0.25 -31.76
C SER A 308 13.56 -1.72 -31.92
N ARG A 309 13.76 -2.54 -30.88
CA ARG A 309 13.54 -4.00 -30.90
C ARG A 309 12.70 -4.43 -29.71
N PRO A 310 11.88 -5.49 -29.85
CA PRO A 310 11.18 -6.07 -28.70
C PRO A 310 12.17 -6.47 -27.60
N TRP A 311 11.95 -5.95 -26.42
CA TRP A 311 12.74 -6.22 -25.22
C TRP A 311 11.78 -6.65 -24.10
N GLY A 312 12.28 -7.37 -23.09
CA GLY A 312 11.41 -7.81 -21.98
C GLY A 312 10.90 -9.25 -22.12
N PHE A 313 11.37 -10.01 -23.12
CA PHE A 313 11.00 -11.40 -23.30
C PHE A 313 11.89 -12.34 -22.47
N LEU A 314 11.33 -13.00 -21.46
CA LEU A 314 11.99 -14.00 -20.60
C LEU A 314 13.31 -13.48 -19.99
N MET A 315 13.24 -12.35 -19.32
CA MET A 315 14.40 -11.72 -18.66
C MET A 315 14.61 -12.28 -17.26
N THR A 316 15.87 -12.41 -16.87
CA THR A 316 16.26 -12.70 -15.48
C THR A 316 16.18 -11.44 -14.63
N ASP A 317 16.19 -11.59 -13.31
CA ASP A 317 16.31 -10.46 -12.37
C ASP A 317 17.53 -9.60 -12.68
N ASP A 318 18.70 -10.22 -12.93
CA ASP A 318 19.95 -9.49 -13.19
C ASP A 318 19.84 -8.64 -14.45
N GLN A 319 19.23 -9.16 -15.51
CA GLN A 319 18.98 -8.40 -16.73
C GLN A 319 18.05 -7.21 -16.51
N LEU A 320 16.99 -7.36 -15.69
CA LEU A 320 16.12 -6.24 -15.34
C LEU A 320 16.82 -5.18 -14.49
N ILE A 321 17.69 -5.61 -13.54
CA ILE A 321 18.49 -4.68 -12.73
C ILE A 321 19.46 -3.91 -13.62
N GLU A 322 20.20 -4.61 -14.48
CA GLU A 322 21.15 -3.97 -15.39
C GLU A 322 20.46 -2.93 -16.26
N TYR A 323 19.32 -3.30 -16.83
CA TYR A 323 18.52 -2.37 -17.62
C TYR A 323 18.04 -1.17 -16.80
N SER A 324 17.49 -1.40 -15.61
CA SER A 324 17.01 -0.33 -14.74
C SER A 324 18.14 0.62 -14.31
N ASN A 325 19.35 0.09 -14.05
CA ASN A 325 20.52 0.87 -13.69
C ASN A 325 21.07 1.69 -14.87
N SER A 326 20.86 1.23 -16.09
CA SER A 326 21.27 1.95 -17.31
C SER A 326 20.33 3.12 -17.68
N ARG A 327 19.21 3.26 -16.94
CA ARG A 327 18.19 4.26 -17.19
C ARG A 327 18.00 5.17 -15.99
N SER A 328 17.77 6.45 -16.25
CA SER A 328 17.38 7.44 -15.25
C SER A 328 16.01 8.02 -15.61
N ASN A 329 15.21 8.34 -14.61
CA ASN A 329 13.98 9.11 -14.79
C ASN A 329 14.29 10.61 -15.02
N ALA A 330 13.24 11.42 -15.14
CA ALA A 330 13.35 12.87 -15.30
C ALA A 330 14.09 13.58 -14.15
N ASP A 331 14.10 12.97 -12.97
CA ASP A 331 14.79 13.47 -11.77
C ASP A 331 16.24 12.96 -11.65
N GLY A 332 16.72 12.20 -12.64
CA GLY A 332 18.07 11.62 -12.65
C GLY A 332 18.23 10.37 -11.77
N ILE A 333 17.15 9.77 -11.28
CA ILE A 333 17.17 8.56 -10.45
C ILE A 333 17.30 7.33 -11.35
N SER A 334 18.34 6.53 -11.16
CA SER A 334 18.55 5.24 -11.82
C SER A 334 17.99 4.08 -11.00
N GLY A 335 17.83 2.90 -11.62
CA GLY A 335 17.37 1.68 -10.94
C GLY A 335 15.85 1.59 -10.70
N TYR A 336 15.08 2.59 -11.08
CA TYR A 336 13.65 2.67 -10.78
C TYR A 336 12.78 1.86 -11.74
N PHE A 337 13.19 1.65 -12.98
CA PHE A 337 12.32 1.22 -14.08
C PHE A 337 11.64 -0.12 -13.79
N TYR A 338 12.37 -1.09 -13.23
CA TYR A 338 11.84 -2.38 -12.77
C TYR A 338 12.06 -2.58 -11.26
N ALA A 339 11.83 -1.55 -10.46
CA ALA A 339 11.87 -1.67 -9.01
C ALA A 339 10.61 -2.40 -8.52
N PHE A 340 10.77 -3.56 -7.89
CA PHE A 340 9.68 -4.36 -7.31
C PHE A 340 10.13 -5.09 -6.05
N ASP A 341 9.17 -5.51 -5.23
CA ASP A 341 9.45 -6.25 -3.99
C ASP A 341 9.73 -7.73 -4.31
N ARG A 342 11.01 -8.06 -4.44
CA ARG A 342 11.47 -9.43 -4.77
C ARG A 342 11.06 -10.48 -3.76
N ALA A 343 10.84 -10.10 -2.50
CA ALA A 343 10.48 -11.03 -1.45
C ALA A 343 9.08 -11.65 -1.66
N LYS A 344 8.27 -11.03 -2.52
CA LYS A 344 6.92 -11.52 -2.87
C LYS A 344 6.89 -12.58 -3.95
N TYR A 345 8.03 -12.86 -4.60
CA TYR A 345 8.09 -13.72 -5.77
C TYR A 345 9.11 -14.85 -5.59
N PRO A 346 8.95 -15.98 -6.30
CA PRO A 346 9.99 -16.98 -6.42
C PRO A 346 11.29 -16.37 -6.98
N ALA A 347 12.41 -17.02 -6.74
CA ALA A 347 13.66 -16.62 -7.37
C ALA A 347 13.57 -16.76 -8.91
N SER A 348 14.05 -15.76 -9.64
CA SER A 348 14.15 -15.88 -11.10
C SER A 348 15.23 -16.89 -11.50
N SER A 349 15.09 -17.46 -12.67
CA SER A 349 16.15 -18.25 -13.30
C SER A 349 17.37 -17.35 -13.55
N THR A 350 18.56 -17.95 -13.48
CA THR A 350 19.84 -17.27 -13.82
C THR A 350 20.29 -17.58 -15.26
N GLU A 351 19.64 -18.54 -15.94
CA GLU A 351 19.92 -18.87 -17.34
C GLU A 351 19.41 -17.76 -18.25
N ILE A 352 20.32 -17.12 -19.00
CA ILE A 352 19.96 -16.10 -19.99
C ILE A 352 19.41 -16.75 -21.25
N ILE A 353 18.17 -16.38 -21.60
CA ILE A 353 17.56 -16.83 -22.85
C ILE A 353 17.93 -15.84 -23.95
N THR A 354 18.82 -16.30 -24.82
CA THR A 354 19.20 -15.50 -25.99
C THR A 354 18.14 -15.61 -27.07
N PHE A 355 17.69 -14.47 -27.56
CA PHE A 355 16.67 -14.40 -28.58
C PHE A 355 17.30 -13.90 -29.91
N VAL A 356 17.17 -14.68 -30.96
CA VAL A 356 17.56 -14.24 -32.30
C VAL A 356 16.29 -13.82 -33.03
N TYR A 357 16.19 -12.55 -33.40
CA TYR A 357 15.14 -12.08 -34.31
C TYR A 357 15.46 -12.53 -35.72
N PRO A 358 14.50 -13.11 -36.44
CA PRO A 358 14.68 -13.44 -37.84
C PRO A 358 14.93 -12.21 -38.72
#